data_2d4520cebed8e5e32d0621ed9b1d2838
#
_entry.id   2d4520cebed8e5e32d0621ed9b1d2838
#
_cell.length_a   1.000
_cell.length_b   1.000
_cell.length_c   1.000
_cell.angle_alpha   90.00
_cell.angle_beta   90.00
_cell.angle_gamma   90.00
#
_symmetry.space_group_name_H-M   'P 1'
#
loop_
_entity.id
_entity.type
_entity.pdbx_description
1 polymer ?
#
loop_
_entity_poly.entity_id
_entity_poly.type
_entity_poly.pdbx_seq_one_letter_code
_entity_poly.pdbx_strand_id
1 'polypeptide(L)'
;GSIGSGGGALVLIDGVEGDLETVNPQDIASVSVLKDASSAAIYGARGAFGVILVTTKSAEEGETKVTYNGSFSLHARTVKPQLVTDGYEWTTGYINAWNGYYNGQNPLPSYINNIAPYSDSWYKELARRSTDPSLERVRINDKNQYEYFANTDWMDAFYKDFNYSHEHNISVSGGNQNADYYVSGRFYDQDGIYRVGDERYKQYNVRAKGNIRIRPWLRLNNNMDFTVVDYHQPMLYYSLQLPQRMIEHGGQPINPITNPDGTWTYAAVLNGYAGFAEGSSYQQDDKFTMKHKLGIEIDVVKDVLKISGDLSYLFARNKRERVTNMYTGYRGPDTPITVNESQGSTLENLRQDTNYLSSNIYGEYTPKLGDDHTLKLLAGWNLETKKYRGTTIKREGLTVPSKPSFGLMDGLTSDPVVSGYDWSYVGAFFRANYGYQGKYLAEFSCRYDGSSKFPEN
;
A
#
# COMPACT_ATOMS: atom_id res chain seq x y z
N GLY A 1 24.52 3.54 -4.78
CA GLY A 1 23.74 2.97 -3.69
C GLY A 1 24.61 2.12 -2.78
N SER A 2 24.51 2.31 -1.49
CA SER A 2 25.25 1.48 -0.52
C SER A 2 24.40 0.23 -0.21
N ILE A 3 24.98 -0.93 -0.47
CA ILE A 3 24.41 -2.22 -0.06
C ILE A 3 24.48 -2.25 1.47
N GLY A 4 23.30 -2.29 2.14
CA GLY A 4 23.20 -2.46 3.59
C GLY A 4 22.87 -1.22 4.43
N SER A 5 22.67 -0.02 3.86
CA SER A 5 22.35 1.20 4.63
C SER A 5 20.87 1.52 4.77
N GLY A 6 19.95 0.71 4.23
CA GLY A 6 18.51 0.86 4.45
C GLY A 6 17.84 2.16 3.95
N GLY A 7 18.57 3.04 3.26
CA GLY A 7 18.02 4.28 2.71
C GLY A 7 17.42 4.10 1.31
N GLY A 8 16.22 4.60 1.10
CA GLY A 8 15.57 4.67 -0.21
C GLY A 8 15.98 5.90 -1.03
N ALA A 9 15.81 5.85 -2.36
CA ALA A 9 15.97 7.02 -3.21
C ALA A 9 14.97 8.13 -2.84
N LEU A 10 15.41 9.39 -2.95
CA LEU A 10 14.52 10.54 -2.80
C LEU A 10 13.61 10.65 -4.02
N VAL A 11 12.31 10.58 -3.83
CA VAL A 11 11.32 10.77 -4.91
C VAL A 11 10.80 12.20 -4.86
N LEU A 12 10.94 12.92 -5.95
CA LEU A 12 10.43 14.28 -6.13
C LEU A 12 9.43 14.32 -7.29
N ILE A 13 8.22 14.77 -6.99
CA ILE A 13 7.15 14.96 -7.98
C ILE A 13 6.97 16.46 -8.18
N ASP A 14 7.33 16.95 -9.36
CA ASP A 14 7.42 18.40 -9.69
C ASP A 14 8.25 19.20 -8.66
N GLY A 15 9.32 18.54 -8.12
CA GLY A 15 10.24 19.13 -7.16
C GLY A 15 9.80 19.04 -5.68
N VAL A 16 8.68 18.41 -5.38
CA VAL A 16 8.17 18.18 -4.00
C VAL A 16 8.32 16.72 -3.64
N GLU A 17 8.79 16.41 -2.42
CA GLU A 17 8.85 15.04 -1.91
C GLU A 17 7.48 14.37 -2.00
N GLY A 18 7.44 13.14 -2.49
CA GLY A 18 6.19 12.41 -2.67
C GLY A 18 6.37 10.92 -2.85
N ASP A 19 5.24 10.23 -2.91
CA ASP A 19 5.15 8.79 -3.12
C ASP A 19 4.65 8.51 -4.55
N LEU A 20 5.36 7.63 -5.27
CA LEU A 20 5.00 7.24 -6.63
C LEU A 20 3.62 6.56 -6.70
N GLU A 21 3.22 5.84 -5.65
CA GLU A 21 1.93 5.17 -5.60
C GLU A 21 0.74 6.15 -5.60
N THR A 22 0.99 7.41 -5.19
CA THR A 22 -0.05 8.44 -5.16
C THR A 22 -0.23 9.17 -6.49
N VAL A 23 0.71 9.02 -7.43
CA VAL A 23 0.67 9.73 -8.71
C VAL A 23 -0.22 9.01 -9.70
N ASN A 24 -1.06 9.78 -10.40
CA ASN A 24 -1.74 9.28 -11.58
C ASN A 24 -0.72 8.99 -12.70
N PRO A 25 -0.55 7.73 -13.15
CA PRO A 25 0.41 7.41 -14.21
C PRO A 25 0.18 8.16 -15.52
N GLN A 26 -1.08 8.47 -15.82
CA GLN A 26 -1.45 9.21 -17.04
C GLN A 26 -1.04 10.68 -17.01
N ASP A 27 -0.75 11.22 -15.81
CA ASP A 27 -0.24 12.59 -15.66
C ASP A 27 1.28 12.69 -15.76
N ILE A 28 2.00 11.57 -15.82
CA ILE A 28 3.46 11.57 -15.89
C ILE A 28 3.89 11.97 -17.32
N ALA A 29 4.73 13.00 -17.41
CA ALA A 29 5.38 13.40 -18.66
C ALA A 29 6.76 12.73 -18.81
N SER A 30 7.56 12.69 -17.71
CA SER A 30 8.87 12.06 -17.70
C SER A 30 9.30 11.60 -16.32
N VAL A 31 10.17 10.60 -16.29
CA VAL A 31 10.85 10.14 -15.08
C VAL A 31 12.35 10.15 -15.34
N SER A 32 13.10 10.84 -14.50
CA SER A 32 14.56 10.89 -14.55
C SER A 32 15.14 10.32 -13.26
N VAL A 33 16.16 9.48 -13.37
CA VAL A 33 16.83 8.88 -12.22
C VAL A 33 18.27 9.38 -12.15
N LEU A 34 18.57 10.17 -11.10
CA LEU A 34 19.92 10.69 -10.82
C LEU A 34 20.66 9.68 -9.94
N LYS A 35 21.63 8.98 -10.51
CA LYS A 35 22.37 7.90 -9.84
C LYS A 35 23.75 8.31 -9.36
N ASP A 36 24.30 9.38 -9.95
CA ASP A 36 25.65 9.87 -9.63
C ASP A 36 25.61 11.03 -8.64
N ALA A 37 26.69 11.18 -7.89
CA ALA A 37 26.80 12.19 -6.83
C ALA A 37 26.79 13.62 -7.38
N SER A 38 27.28 13.85 -8.61
CA SER A 38 27.34 15.18 -9.19
C SER A 38 25.96 15.69 -9.60
N SER A 39 25.15 14.84 -10.22
CA SER A 39 23.78 15.20 -10.59
C SER A 39 22.85 15.32 -9.37
N ALA A 40 23.10 14.52 -8.31
CA ALA A 40 22.32 14.56 -7.07
C ALA A 40 22.78 15.65 -6.08
N ALA A 41 23.92 16.32 -6.31
CA ALA A 41 24.52 17.29 -5.40
C ALA A 41 23.61 18.45 -4.98
N ILE A 42 22.76 18.91 -5.89
CA ILE A 42 21.78 19.99 -5.59
C ILE A 42 20.74 19.59 -4.54
N TYR A 43 20.53 18.28 -4.32
CA TYR A 43 19.60 17.74 -3.31
C TYR A 43 20.27 17.44 -1.97
N GLY A 44 21.59 17.73 -1.85
CA GLY A 44 22.37 17.59 -0.63
C GLY A 44 22.39 16.16 -0.09
N ALA A 45 22.51 16.02 1.22
CA ALA A 45 22.57 14.71 1.90
C ALA A 45 21.35 13.82 1.62
N ARG A 46 20.19 14.40 1.27
CA ARG A 46 18.97 13.65 0.93
C ARG A 46 19.09 12.89 -0.39
N GLY A 47 19.94 13.37 -1.31
CA GLY A 47 20.22 12.71 -2.60
C GLY A 47 21.26 11.58 -2.52
N ALA A 48 21.81 11.25 -1.34
CA ALA A 48 22.90 10.29 -1.18
C ALA A 48 22.58 8.87 -1.71
N PHE A 49 21.30 8.46 -1.71
CA PHE A 49 20.84 7.17 -2.24
C PHE A 49 20.27 7.27 -3.67
N GLY A 50 20.48 8.40 -4.34
CA GLY A 50 19.91 8.74 -5.64
C GLY A 50 18.61 9.51 -5.53
N VAL A 51 18.21 10.11 -6.66
CA VAL A 51 16.99 10.91 -6.75
C VAL A 51 16.18 10.47 -7.95
N ILE A 52 14.89 10.26 -7.75
CA ILE A 52 13.90 9.99 -8.80
C ILE A 52 13.09 11.27 -9.00
N LEU A 53 13.23 11.88 -10.17
CA LEU A 53 12.51 13.08 -10.56
C LEU A 53 11.34 12.68 -11.44
N VAL A 54 10.13 12.94 -10.97
CA VAL A 54 8.90 12.77 -11.75
C VAL A 54 8.41 14.15 -12.17
N THR A 55 8.36 14.37 -13.46
CA THR A 55 7.76 15.58 -14.05
C THR A 55 6.39 15.23 -14.57
N THR A 56 5.38 15.98 -14.13
CA THR A 56 4.01 15.80 -14.61
C THR A 56 3.71 16.65 -15.82
N LYS A 57 2.72 16.23 -16.61
CA LYS A 57 2.24 16.95 -17.79
C LYS A 57 1.90 18.38 -17.44
N SER A 58 2.22 19.28 -18.34
CA SER A 58 1.81 20.69 -18.34
C SER A 58 0.98 20.94 -19.59
N ALA A 59 0.24 22.03 -19.59
CA ALA A 59 -0.41 22.48 -20.80
C ALA A 59 0.64 22.98 -21.82
N GLU A 60 0.28 22.84 -23.07
CA GLU A 60 0.96 23.50 -24.19
C GLU A 60 0.06 24.61 -24.72
N GLU A 61 0.67 25.63 -25.30
CA GLU A 61 -0.09 26.70 -26.02
C GLU A 61 -0.89 26.04 -27.14
N GLY A 62 -2.17 26.37 -27.26
CA GLY A 62 -3.05 25.83 -28.28
C GLY A 62 -4.52 25.81 -27.85
N GLU A 63 -5.33 25.28 -28.75
CA GLU A 63 -6.76 25.08 -28.49
C GLU A 63 -7.02 24.14 -27.36
N THR A 64 -8.16 24.30 -26.68
CA THR A 64 -8.57 23.44 -25.61
C THR A 64 -8.74 22.01 -26.11
N LYS A 65 -7.98 21.07 -25.51
CA LYS A 65 -8.02 19.64 -25.80
C LYS A 65 -8.61 18.89 -24.61
N VAL A 66 -9.63 18.06 -24.86
CA VAL A 66 -10.18 17.13 -23.90
C VAL A 66 -9.72 15.72 -24.27
N THR A 67 -9.16 15.00 -23.31
CA THR A 67 -8.70 13.62 -23.50
C THR A 67 -9.36 12.73 -22.48
N TYR A 68 -9.91 11.62 -22.92
CA TYR A 68 -10.42 10.55 -22.06
C TYR A 68 -9.68 9.26 -22.37
N ASN A 69 -9.23 8.57 -21.32
CA ASN A 69 -8.67 7.23 -21.39
C ASN A 69 -9.38 6.32 -20.40
N GLY A 70 -9.96 5.23 -20.88
CA GLY A 70 -10.54 4.20 -20.06
C GLY A 70 -9.78 2.88 -20.24
N SER A 71 -9.59 2.14 -19.16
CA SER A 71 -9.05 0.78 -19.22
C SER A 71 -9.85 -0.15 -18.35
N PHE A 72 -9.97 -1.39 -18.79
CA PHE A 72 -10.50 -2.51 -18.03
C PHE A 72 -9.47 -3.63 -18.07
N SER A 73 -9.12 -4.17 -16.92
CA SER A 73 -8.12 -5.22 -16.79
C SER A 73 -8.71 -6.41 -16.06
N LEU A 74 -8.43 -7.59 -16.59
CA LEU A 74 -8.72 -8.87 -15.95
C LEU A 74 -7.40 -9.43 -15.43
N HIS A 75 -7.34 -9.74 -14.14
CA HIS A 75 -6.17 -10.28 -13.49
C HIS A 75 -6.39 -11.75 -13.17
N ALA A 76 -5.43 -12.60 -13.52
CA ALA A 76 -5.44 -14.01 -13.19
C ALA A 76 -4.33 -14.32 -12.19
N ARG A 77 -4.53 -15.35 -11.38
CA ARG A 77 -3.46 -15.85 -10.51
C ARG A 77 -2.32 -16.38 -11.37
N THR A 78 -1.11 -15.89 -11.17
CA THR A 78 0.09 -16.32 -11.89
C THR A 78 0.61 -17.66 -11.39
N VAL A 79 0.34 -17.99 -10.12
CA VAL A 79 0.71 -19.27 -9.49
C VAL A 79 -0.54 -19.85 -8.85
N LYS A 80 -0.89 -21.07 -9.23
CA LYS A 80 -1.93 -21.89 -8.62
C LYS A 80 -1.24 -23.15 -8.09
N PRO A 81 -0.96 -23.24 -6.78
CA PRO A 81 -0.33 -24.44 -6.23
C PRO A 81 -1.25 -25.64 -6.43
N GLN A 82 -0.67 -26.74 -6.85
CA GLN A 82 -1.40 -28.01 -6.94
C GLN A 82 -1.41 -28.64 -5.57
N LEU A 83 -2.55 -28.60 -4.90
CA LEU A 83 -2.77 -29.25 -3.61
C LEU A 83 -3.49 -30.58 -3.82
N VAL A 84 -3.22 -31.51 -2.92
CA VAL A 84 -4.01 -32.75 -2.82
C VAL A 84 -5.33 -32.40 -2.18
N THR A 85 -6.41 -32.42 -2.97
CA THR A 85 -7.77 -32.08 -2.52
C THR A 85 -8.62 -33.31 -2.20
N ASP A 86 -8.19 -34.50 -2.61
CA ASP A 86 -8.82 -35.76 -2.18
C ASP A 86 -8.44 -36.08 -0.75
N GLY A 87 -9.45 -36.21 0.13
CA GLY A 87 -9.25 -36.43 1.54
C GLY A 87 -8.59 -37.77 1.88
N TYR A 88 -8.86 -38.84 1.08
CA TYR A 88 -8.26 -40.16 1.31
C TYR A 88 -6.81 -40.16 0.86
N GLU A 89 -6.49 -39.62 -0.31
CA GLU A 89 -5.13 -39.49 -0.81
C GLU A 89 -4.27 -38.66 0.16
N TRP A 90 -4.78 -37.50 0.58
CA TRP A 90 -4.10 -36.63 1.52
C TRP A 90 -3.82 -37.33 2.87
N THR A 91 -4.83 -38.01 3.41
CA THR A 91 -4.69 -38.71 4.69
C THR A 91 -3.70 -39.85 4.59
N THR A 92 -3.73 -40.61 3.49
CA THR A 92 -2.76 -41.68 3.22
C THR A 92 -1.34 -41.13 3.16
N GLY A 93 -1.15 -40.01 2.47
CA GLY A 93 0.13 -39.31 2.43
C GLY A 93 0.62 -38.86 3.80
N TYR A 94 -0.27 -38.32 4.62
CA TYR A 94 0.04 -37.94 6.01
C TYR A 94 0.49 -39.15 6.86
N ILE A 95 -0.24 -40.27 6.80
CA ILE A 95 0.09 -41.52 7.51
C ILE A 95 1.46 -42.04 7.08
N ASN A 96 1.73 -42.07 5.77
CA ASN A 96 3.01 -42.51 5.23
C ASN A 96 4.17 -41.59 5.68
N ALA A 97 3.96 -40.28 5.69
CA ALA A 97 4.94 -39.31 6.15
C ALA A 97 5.23 -39.47 7.65
N TRP A 98 4.18 -39.68 8.49
CA TRP A 98 4.32 -39.94 9.92
C TRP A 98 5.13 -41.19 10.17
N ASN A 99 4.77 -42.31 9.52
CA ASN A 99 5.45 -43.58 9.70
C ASN A 99 6.91 -43.51 9.20
N GLY A 100 7.16 -42.79 8.14
CA GLY A 100 8.52 -42.55 7.62
C GLY A 100 9.37 -41.73 8.58
N TYR A 101 8.83 -40.68 9.16
CA TYR A 101 9.53 -39.80 10.10
C TYR A 101 9.89 -40.53 11.41
N TYR A 102 8.99 -41.37 11.95
CA TYR A 102 9.18 -42.08 13.20
C TYR A 102 9.65 -43.52 13.02
N ASN A 103 10.00 -43.95 11.78
CA ASN A 103 10.39 -45.33 11.46
C ASN A 103 9.35 -46.37 11.94
N GLY A 104 8.08 -46.02 11.94
CA GLY A 104 7.01 -46.90 12.42
C GLY A 104 6.98 -47.15 13.94
N GLN A 105 7.81 -46.44 14.70
CA GLN A 105 7.92 -46.69 16.18
C GLN A 105 6.87 -45.94 16.98
N ASN A 106 6.29 -44.86 16.46
CA ASN A 106 5.27 -44.09 17.15
C ASN A 106 3.87 -44.41 16.61
N PRO A 107 2.88 -44.61 17.49
CA PRO A 107 1.50 -44.69 17.04
C PRO A 107 1.05 -43.40 16.36
N LEU A 108 0.10 -43.52 15.47
CA LEU A 108 -0.55 -42.34 14.89
C LEU A 108 -1.22 -41.49 15.97
N PRO A 109 -1.20 -40.16 15.87
CA PRO A 109 -1.86 -39.32 16.85
C PRO A 109 -3.37 -39.50 16.76
N SER A 110 -4.08 -39.32 17.88
CA SER A 110 -5.54 -39.37 17.90
C SER A 110 -6.23 -38.23 17.18
N TYR A 111 -5.48 -37.20 16.81
CA TYR A 111 -5.91 -36.05 16.00
C TYR A 111 -4.86 -35.71 14.96
N ILE A 112 -5.30 -35.45 13.73
CA ILE A 112 -4.45 -34.90 12.69
C ILE A 112 -4.41 -33.38 12.87
N ASN A 113 -3.23 -32.82 13.17
CA ASN A 113 -2.99 -31.41 13.44
C ASN A 113 -3.98 -30.77 14.44
N ASN A 114 -4.42 -31.53 15.44
CA ASN A 114 -5.41 -31.10 16.45
C ASN A 114 -6.78 -30.66 15.90
N ILE A 115 -7.06 -30.89 14.62
CA ILE A 115 -8.30 -30.44 13.96
C ILE A 115 -9.26 -31.59 13.76
N ALA A 116 -8.79 -32.69 13.16
CA ALA A 116 -9.61 -33.83 12.80
C ALA A 116 -9.29 -35.05 13.70
N PRO A 117 -10.28 -35.71 14.31
CA PRO A 117 -10.05 -36.96 15.01
C PRO A 117 -9.59 -38.04 14.04
N TYR A 118 -8.64 -38.85 14.48
CA TYR A 118 -8.13 -39.99 13.74
C TYR A 118 -8.34 -41.28 14.51
N SER A 119 -8.75 -42.32 13.80
CA SER A 119 -8.73 -43.72 14.27
C SER A 119 -8.68 -44.65 13.06
N ASP A 120 -8.22 -45.88 13.26
CA ASP A 120 -8.19 -46.89 12.18
C ASP A 120 -9.60 -47.15 11.62
N SER A 121 -10.62 -47.13 12.46
CA SER A 121 -12.01 -47.29 12.04
C SER A 121 -12.49 -46.11 11.17
N TRP A 122 -12.12 -44.88 11.55
CA TRP A 122 -12.40 -43.70 10.76
C TRP A 122 -11.68 -43.76 9.40
N TYR A 123 -10.42 -44.15 9.36
CA TYR A 123 -9.65 -44.24 8.12
C TYR A 123 -10.22 -45.32 7.16
N LYS A 124 -10.64 -46.46 7.67
CA LYS A 124 -11.33 -47.48 6.87
C LYS A 124 -12.65 -46.92 6.29
N GLU A 125 -13.37 -46.14 7.08
CA GLU A 125 -14.60 -45.51 6.63
C GLU A 125 -14.32 -44.40 5.60
N LEU A 126 -13.24 -43.65 5.74
CA LEU A 126 -12.80 -42.69 4.72
C LEU A 126 -12.48 -43.40 3.39
N ALA A 127 -11.76 -44.53 3.44
CA ALA A 127 -11.45 -45.32 2.27
C ALA A 127 -12.74 -45.81 1.57
N ARG A 128 -13.74 -46.30 2.33
CA ARG A 128 -15.02 -46.76 1.79
C ARG A 128 -15.76 -45.58 1.10
N ARG A 129 -15.79 -44.38 1.73
CA ARG A 129 -16.48 -43.20 1.19
C ARG A 129 -15.73 -42.56 0.04
N SER A 130 -14.44 -42.72 -0.11
CA SER A 130 -13.69 -42.26 -1.26
C SER A 130 -14.11 -42.97 -2.54
N THR A 131 -14.52 -44.22 -2.47
CA THR A 131 -14.96 -45.06 -3.61
C THR A 131 -16.46 -45.01 -3.86
N ASP A 132 -17.27 -44.54 -2.91
CA ASP A 132 -18.74 -44.46 -3.00
C ASP A 132 -19.22 -43.02 -2.76
N PRO A 133 -19.51 -42.25 -3.82
CA PRO A 133 -19.98 -40.88 -3.71
C PRO A 133 -21.41 -40.74 -3.17
N SER A 134 -22.19 -41.83 -3.06
CA SER A 134 -23.54 -41.81 -2.52
C SER A 134 -23.57 -41.68 -0.99
N LEU A 135 -22.45 -41.93 -0.32
CA LEU A 135 -22.33 -41.87 1.13
C LEU A 135 -22.14 -40.45 1.63
N GLU A 136 -22.81 -40.12 2.73
CA GLU A 136 -22.66 -38.83 3.38
C GLU A 136 -21.20 -38.52 3.75
N ARG A 137 -20.77 -37.28 3.56
CA ARG A 137 -19.40 -36.83 3.86
C ARG A 137 -19.19 -36.39 5.29
N VAL A 138 -20.20 -36.49 6.14
CA VAL A 138 -20.17 -36.17 7.57
C VAL A 138 -21.03 -37.21 8.31
N ARG A 139 -20.57 -37.63 9.45
CA ARG A 139 -21.39 -38.41 10.41
C ARG A 139 -21.17 -37.94 11.84
N ILE A 140 -22.03 -38.27 12.76
CA ILE A 140 -21.86 -38.06 14.20
C ILE A 140 -21.39 -39.36 14.83
N ASN A 141 -20.33 -39.30 15.62
CA ASN A 141 -19.77 -40.44 16.33
C ASN A 141 -20.45 -40.64 17.71
N ASP A 142 -20.08 -41.70 18.41
CA ASP A 142 -20.61 -42.04 19.75
C ASP A 142 -20.33 -40.98 20.84
N LYS A 143 -19.42 -40.04 20.57
CA LYS A 143 -19.10 -38.90 21.44
C LYS A 143 -19.85 -37.63 21.10
N ASN A 144 -20.87 -37.71 20.26
CA ASN A 144 -21.63 -36.57 19.72
C ASN A 144 -20.74 -35.56 18.99
N GLN A 145 -19.69 -36.04 18.28
CA GLN A 145 -18.79 -35.21 17.49
C GLN A 145 -18.93 -35.52 16.02
N TYR A 146 -18.72 -34.49 15.16
CA TYR A 146 -18.66 -34.66 13.72
C TYR A 146 -17.39 -35.37 13.29
N GLU A 147 -17.53 -36.40 12.48
CA GLU A 147 -16.45 -37.01 11.71
C GLU A 147 -16.61 -36.66 10.25
N TYR A 148 -15.56 -36.17 9.65
CA TYR A 148 -15.58 -35.62 8.30
C TYR A 148 -14.86 -36.51 7.31
N PHE A 149 -15.38 -36.56 6.08
CA PHE A 149 -14.89 -37.39 4.97
C PHE A 149 -14.94 -36.56 3.66
N ALA A 150 -14.61 -35.26 3.73
CA ALA A 150 -14.72 -34.32 2.63
C ALA A 150 -13.54 -34.35 1.67
N ASN A 151 -13.68 -33.63 0.56
CA ASN A 151 -12.65 -33.37 -0.44
C ASN A 151 -12.65 -31.85 -0.74
N THR A 152 -12.33 -31.06 0.28
CA THR A 152 -12.42 -29.59 0.18
C THR A 152 -11.17 -29.03 -0.47
N ASP A 153 -11.34 -28.29 -1.57
CA ASP A 153 -10.31 -27.43 -2.12
C ASP A 153 -10.36 -26.05 -1.43
N TRP A 154 -9.54 -25.89 -0.39
CA TRP A 154 -9.45 -24.66 0.37
C TRP A 154 -8.88 -23.50 -0.44
N MET A 155 -8.02 -23.78 -1.44
CA MET A 155 -7.50 -22.73 -2.31
C MET A 155 -8.60 -22.16 -3.21
N ASP A 156 -9.45 -23.02 -3.76
CA ASP A 156 -10.58 -22.57 -4.57
C ASP A 156 -11.68 -21.94 -3.71
N ALA A 157 -11.85 -22.39 -2.47
CA ALA A 157 -12.78 -21.76 -1.53
C ALA A 157 -12.39 -20.31 -1.20
N PHE A 158 -11.12 -20.02 -0.99
CA PHE A 158 -10.65 -18.68 -0.63
C PHE A 158 -10.47 -17.76 -1.83
N TYR A 159 -9.98 -18.25 -2.98
CA TYR A 159 -9.47 -17.41 -4.05
C TYR A 159 -10.29 -17.53 -5.33
N LYS A 160 -10.57 -16.39 -5.96
CA LYS A 160 -11.10 -16.31 -7.32
C LYS A 160 -10.00 -16.73 -8.33
N ASP A 161 -10.38 -17.28 -9.47
CA ASP A 161 -9.46 -17.48 -10.59
C ASP A 161 -9.11 -16.15 -11.26
N PHE A 162 -10.07 -15.23 -11.29
CA PHE A 162 -9.94 -13.91 -11.89
C PHE A 162 -10.53 -12.84 -10.97
N ASN A 163 -9.89 -11.69 -10.97
CA ASN A 163 -10.44 -10.45 -10.47
C ASN A 163 -10.25 -9.34 -11.51
N TYR A 164 -10.91 -8.22 -11.34
CA TYR A 164 -10.88 -7.15 -12.33
C TYR A 164 -10.50 -5.81 -11.71
N SER A 165 -10.02 -4.92 -12.57
CA SER A 165 -9.90 -3.50 -12.26
C SER A 165 -10.36 -2.66 -13.44
N HIS A 166 -10.81 -1.46 -13.16
CA HIS A 166 -11.09 -0.47 -14.19
C HIS A 166 -10.56 0.90 -13.79
N GLU A 167 -10.18 1.67 -14.80
CA GLU A 167 -9.65 3.00 -14.66
C GLU A 167 -10.31 3.94 -15.65
N HIS A 168 -10.66 5.13 -15.17
CA HIS A 168 -11.19 6.21 -15.97
C HIS A 168 -10.37 7.46 -15.73
N ASN A 169 -9.87 8.04 -16.81
CA ASN A 169 -9.00 9.20 -16.79
C ASN A 169 -9.54 10.24 -17.74
N ILE A 170 -9.75 11.45 -17.25
CA ILE A 170 -10.13 12.60 -18.07
C ILE A 170 -9.13 13.72 -17.85
N SER A 171 -8.69 14.38 -18.91
CA SER A 171 -7.88 15.59 -18.82
C SER A 171 -8.34 16.66 -19.79
N VAL A 172 -8.19 17.90 -19.36
CA VAL A 172 -8.46 19.09 -20.17
C VAL A 172 -7.21 19.96 -20.12
N SER A 173 -6.69 20.32 -21.27
CA SER A 173 -5.52 21.19 -21.38
C SER A 173 -5.70 22.20 -22.50
N GLY A 174 -5.08 23.36 -22.36
CA GLY A 174 -5.10 24.39 -23.36
C GLY A 174 -4.42 25.64 -22.84
N GLY A 175 -4.29 26.65 -23.71
CA GLY A 175 -3.70 27.88 -23.31
C GLY A 175 -3.31 28.77 -24.47
N ASN A 176 -2.77 29.93 -24.11
CA ASN A 176 -2.22 30.92 -25.03
C ASN A 176 -0.92 31.49 -24.46
N GLN A 177 -0.31 32.46 -25.11
CA GLN A 177 0.95 33.10 -24.69
C GLN A 177 0.91 33.67 -23.25
N ASN A 178 -0.28 33.95 -22.69
CA ASN A 178 -0.42 34.59 -21.39
C ASN A 178 -0.85 33.62 -20.28
N ALA A 179 -1.56 32.56 -20.63
CA ALA A 179 -2.01 31.58 -19.65
C ALA A 179 -2.15 30.21 -20.28
N ASP A 180 -1.72 29.17 -19.55
CA ASP A 180 -1.94 27.78 -19.88
C ASP A 180 -2.47 27.01 -18.67
N TYR A 181 -3.19 25.94 -18.94
CA TYR A 181 -3.77 25.09 -17.89
C TYR A 181 -3.82 23.63 -18.30
N TYR A 182 -3.64 22.77 -17.31
CA TYR A 182 -3.83 21.33 -17.38
C TYR A 182 -4.63 20.89 -16.14
N VAL A 183 -5.79 20.27 -16.36
CA VAL A 183 -6.62 19.70 -15.28
C VAL A 183 -6.88 18.25 -15.62
N SER A 184 -6.70 17.36 -14.66
CA SER A 184 -7.01 15.93 -14.82
C SER A 184 -7.76 15.38 -13.63
N GLY A 185 -8.55 14.33 -13.90
CA GLY A 185 -9.22 13.51 -12.91
C GLY A 185 -9.04 12.03 -13.22
N ARG A 186 -8.75 11.22 -12.21
CA ARG A 186 -8.63 9.78 -12.32
C ARG A 186 -9.51 9.10 -11.28
N PHE A 187 -10.19 8.06 -11.71
CA PHE A 187 -10.82 7.07 -10.85
C PHE A 187 -10.27 5.70 -11.19
N TYR A 188 -9.77 4.99 -10.19
CA TYR A 188 -9.30 3.61 -10.27
C TYR A 188 -10.03 2.78 -9.24
N ASP A 189 -10.54 1.62 -9.64
CA ASP A 189 -11.25 0.66 -8.79
C ASP A 189 -10.76 -0.75 -9.11
N GLN A 190 -10.32 -1.48 -8.09
CA GLN A 190 -9.84 -2.85 -8.20
C GLN A 190 -10.56 -3.74 -7.20
N ASP A 191 -11.19 -4.78 -7.73
CA ASP A 191 -11.75 -5.88 -6.95
C ASP A 191 -10.62 -6.76 -6.38
N GLY A 192 -10.85 -7.32 -5.20
CA GLY A 192 -9.90 -8.21 -4.54
C GLY A 192 -9.85 -9.61 -5.15
N ILE A 193 -8.82 -10.36 -4.76
CA ILE A 193 -8.61 -11.73 -5.22
C ILE A 193 -9.40 -12.77 -4.41
N TYR A 194 -9.90 -12.40 -3.24
CA TYR A 194 -10.64 -13.33 -2.37
C TYR A 194 -12.06 -13.56 -2.88
N ARG A 195 -12.48 -14.84 -2.85
CA ARG A 195 -13.84 -15.26 -3.21
C ARG A 195 -14.85 -14.91 -2.10
N VAL A 196 -14.38 -14.92 -0.87
CA VAL A 196 -15.15 -14.57 0.33
C VAL A 196 -14.52 -13.37 1.03
N GLY A 197 -15.36 -12.56 1.65
CA GLY A 197 -14.94 -11.28 2.19
C GLY A 197 -14.88 -10.19 1.12
N ASP A 198 -14.92 -8.94 1.55
CA ASP A 198 -14.88 -7.77 0.66
C ASP A 198 -13.45 -7.18 0.69
N GLU A 199 -12.70 -7.40 -0.38
CA GLU A 199 -11.42 -6.74 -0.60
C GLU A 199 -11.57 -5.79 -1.79
N ARG A 200 -11.34 -4.49 -1.56
CA ARG A 200 -11.51 -3.50 -2.60
C ARG A 200 -10.57 -2.31 -2.42
N TYR A 201 -9.91 -1.94 -3.49
CA TYR A 201 -9.04 -0.77 -3.56
C TYR A 201 -9.63 0.27 -4.51
N LYS A 202 -9.84 1.50 -4.02
CA LYS A 202 -10.27 2.65 -4.83
C LYS A 202 -9.29 3.79 -4.69
N GLN A 203 -9.00 4.44 -5.79
CA GLN A 203 -8.14 5.63 -5.80
C GLN A 203 -8.75 6.72 -6.68
N TYR A 204 -8.77 7.93 -6.14
CA TYR A 204 -9.20 9.14 -6.81
C TYR A 204 -8.04 10.12 -6.86
N ASN A 205 -7.75 10.65 -8.06
CA ASN A 205 -6.77 11.71 -8.23
C ASN A 205 -7.41 12.90 -8.92
N VAL A 206 -7.08 14.10 -8.47
CA VAL A 206 -7.43 15.35 -9.16
C VAL A 206 -6.18 16.22 -9.18
N ARG A 207 -5.83 16.72 -10.37
CA ARG A 207 -4.71 17.62 -10.58
C ARG A 207 -5.15 18.88 -11.29
N ALA A 208 -4.63 20.02 -10.87
CA ALA A 208 -4.77 21.28 -11.54
C ALA A 208 -3.42 21.99 -11.61
N LYS A 209 -2.92 22.20 -12.81
CA LYS A 209 -1.65 22.89 -13.09
C LYS A 209 -1.91 24.05 -14.05
N GLY A 210 -1.30 25.19 -13.80
CA GLY A 210 -1.45 26.33 -14.66
C GLY A 210 -0.33 27.34 -14.49
N ASN A 211 -0.04 28.07 -15.56
CA ASN A 211 0.93 29.15 -15.60
C ASN A 211 0.23 30.41 -16.09
N ILE A 212 0.51 31.54 -15.49
CA ILE A 212 -0.04 32.85 -15.89
C ILE A 212 1.12 33.85 -16.03
N ARG A 213 1.25 34.42 -17.20
CA ARG A 213 2.16 35.52 -17.47
C ARG A 213 1.45 36.85 -17.23
N ILE A 214 1.62 37.41 -16.04
CA ILE A 214 0.97 38.68 -15.64
C ILE A 214 1.59 39.88 -16.41
N ARG A 215 2.89 39.82 -16.63
CA ARG A 215 3.70 40.76 -17.40
C ARG A 215 4.76 40.00 -18.20
N PRO A 216 5.36 40.58 -19.23
CA PRO A 216 6.45 39.95 -19.98
C PRO A 216 7.60 39.47 -19.09
N TRP A 217 7.80 40.12 -17.96
CA TRP A 217 8.85 39.82 -16.96
C TRP A 217 8.36 39.09 -15.72
N LEU A 218 7.02 38.80 -15.57
CA LEU A 218 6.45 38.16 -14.36
C LEU A 218 5.54 37.00 -14.75
N ARG A 219 5.92 35.77 -14.30
CA ARG A 219 5.14 34.57 -14.44
C ARG A 219 4.81 33.97 -13.08
N LEU A 220 3.57 33.54 -12.90
CA LEU A 220 3.13 32.72 -11.75
C LEU A 220 2.82 31.29 -12.20
N ASN A 221 3.22 30.34 -11.40
CA ASN A 221 2.99 28.91 -11.61
C ASN A 221 2.16 28.36 -10.46
N ASN A 222 1.16 27.55 -10.77
CA ASN A 222 0.35 26.83 -9.79
C ASN A 222 0.33 25.35 -10.14
N ASN A 223 0.51 24.48 -9.15
CA ASN A 223 0.38 23.04 -9.30
C ASN A 223 -0.27 22.48 -8.02
N MET A 224 -1.48 21.96 -8.16
CA MET A 224 -2.26 21.39 -7.08
C MET A 224 -2.60 19.94 -7.42
N ASP A 225 -2.48 19.04 -6.43
CA ASP A 225 -2.72 17.62 -6.57
C ASP A 225 -3.44 17.09 -5.32
N PHE A 226 -4.52 16.35 -5.55
CA PHE A 226 -5.28 15.66 -4.51
C PHE A 226 -5.34 14.17 -4.83
N THR A 227 -5.08 13.35 -3.82
CA THR A 227 -5.22 11.89 -3.90
C THR A 227 -6.00 11.39 -2.72
N VAL A 228 -7.01 10.57 -2.98
CA VAL A 228 -7.78 9.84 -1.97
C VAL A 228 -7.64 8.35 -2.29
N VAL A 229 -7.29 7.56 -1.28
CA VAL A 229 -7.28 6.09 -1.35
C VAL A 229 -8.23 5.57 -0.29
N ASP A 230 -9.08 4.65 -0.71
CA ASP A 230 -9.99 3.86 0.12
C ASP A 230 -9.64 2.39 -0.12
N TYR A 231 -9.09 1.72 0.89
CA TYR A 231 -8.71 0.32 0.80
C TYR A 231 -9.29 -0.48 1.94
N HIS A 232 -10.23 -1.35 1.59
CA HIS A 232 -10.83 -2.33 2.48
C HIS A 232 -10.26 -3.71 2.22
N GLN A 233 -9.90 -4.43 3.29
CA GLN A 233 -9.44 -5.81 3.19
C GLN A 233 -9.94 -6.65 4.38
N PRO A 234 -10.37 -7.90 4.14
CA PRO A 234 -10.71 -8.81 5.22
C PRO A 234 -9.45 -9.20 6.00
N MET A 235 -9.60 -9.52 7.27
CA MET A 235 -8.51 -9.95 8.13
C MET A 235 -8.77 -11.32 8.73
N LEU A 236 -7.68 -12.05 8.94
CA LEU A 236 -7.72 -13.20 9.83
C LEU A 236 -7.84 -12.72 11.28
N TYR A 237 -8.46 -13.53 12.12
CA TYR A 237 -8.85 -13.20 13.50
C TYR A 237 -7.70 -12.71 14.40
N TYR A 238 -6.43 -12.96 14.05
CA TYR A 238 -5.30 -12.53 14.89
C TYR A 238 -4.16 -11.82 14.14
N SER A 239 -4.15 -11.81 12.81
CA SER A 239 -3.05 -11.15 12.09
C SER A 239 -3.35 -10.89 10.62
N LEU A 240 -2.48 -10.09 9.98
CA LEU A 240 -2.42 -9.92 8.52
C LEU A 240 -1.74 -11.11 7.83
N GLN A 241 -1.78 -12.32 8.42
CA GLN A 241 -1.21 -13.48 7.75
C GLN A 241 -2.00 -13.79 6.48
N LEU A 242 -1.27 -14.17 5.45
CA LEU A 242 -1.91 -14.55 4.19
C LEU A 242 -2.74 -15.83 4.40
N PRO A 243 -3.98 -15.89 3.88
CA PRO A 243 -4.80 -17.10 3.94
C PRO A 243 -4.09 -18.34 3.44
N GLN A 244 -3.20 -18.21 2.43
CA GLN A 244 -2.38 -19.30 1.95
C GLN A 244 -1.63 -20.03 3.07
N ARG A 245 -0.98 -19.28 3.99
CA ARG A 245 -0.26 -19.90 5.11
C ARG A 245 -1.18 -20.62 6.08
N MET A 246 -2.40 -20.11 6.25
CA MET A 246 -3.39 -20.76 7.10
C MET A 246 -3.95 -22.03 6.45
N ILE A 247 -4.08 -22.04 5.12
CA ILE A 247 -4.47 -23.22 4.35
C ILE A 247 -3.39 -24.30 4.45
N GLU A 248 -2.11 -23.94 4.34
CA GLU A 248 -0.98 -24.88 4.50
C GLU A 248 -0.98 -25.58 5.87
N HIS A 249 -1.39 -24.87 6.92
CA HIS A 249 -1.43 -25.40 8.29
C HIS A 249 -2.75 -26.07 8.66
N GLY A 250 -3.89 -25.55 8.24
CA GLY A 250 -5.22 -25.94 8.68
C GLY A 250 -6.18 -26.37 7.57
N GLY A 251 -5.78 -26.23 6.29
CA GLY A 251 -6.63 -26.52 5.14
C GLY A 251 -6.62 -28.00 4.73
N GLN A 252 -6.85 -28.89 5.69
CA GLN A 252 -6.94 -30.32 5.40
C GLN A 252 -8.20 -30.61 4.57
N PRO A 253 -8.10 -31.32 3.45
CA PRO A 253 -9.24 -31.52 2.53
C PRO A 253 -10.34 -32.37 3.15
N ILE A 254 -10.05 -33.18 4.17
CA ILE A 254 -11.05 -34.01 4.88
C ILE A 254 -12.11 -33.20 5.62
N ASN A 255 -11.84 -31.92 5.91
CA ASN A 255 -12.76 -31.05 6.64
C ASN A 255 -13.60 -30.23 5.67
N PRO A 256 -14.94 -30.29 5.76
CA PRO A 256 -15.81 -29.39 5.00
C PRO A 256 -15.78 -27.97 5.59
N ILE A 257 -16.34 -27.01 4.85
CA ILE A 257 -16.44 -25.61 5.27
C ILE A 257 -17.49 -25.46 6.38
N THR A 258 -18.67 -26.07 6.17
CA THR A 258 -19.80 -26.03 7.11
C THR A 258 -20.20 -27.42 7.55
N ASN A 259 -20.78 -27.49 8.71
CA ASN A 259 -21.47 -28.66 9.23
C ASN A 259 -22.83 -28.86 8.53
N PRO A 260 -23.47 -30.04 8.63
CA PRO A 260 -24.79 -30.28 8.03
C PRO A 260 -25.90 -29.33 8.51
N ASP A 261 -25.76 -28.77 9.70
CA ASP A 261 -26.68 -27.78 10.29
C ASP A 261 -26.39 -26.33 9.87
N GLY A 262 -25.40 -26.12 8.97
CA GLY A 262 -24.99 -24.81 8.48
C GLY A 262 -24.03 -24.06 9.38
N THR A 263 -23.65 -24.59 10.53
CA THR A 263 -22.64 -23.99 11.40
C THR A 263 -21.24 -24.17 10.81
N TRP A 264 -20.30 -23.30 11.22
CA TRP A 264 -18.89 -23.41 10.79
C TRP A 264 -18.21 -24.65 11.40
N THR A 265 -17.42 -25.34 10.59
CA THR A 265 -16.52 -26.36 11.12
C THR A 265 -15.37 -25.68 11.89
N TYR A 266 -14.79 -26.43 12.82
CA TYR A 266 -13.60 -25.92 13.52
C TYR A 266 -12.43 -25.60 12.55
N ALA A 267 -12.27 -26.37 11.49
CA ALA A 267 -11.26 -26.12 10.46
C ALA A 267 -11.49 -24.78 9.72
N ALA A 268 -12.74 -24.47 9.36
CA ALA A 268 -13.10 -23.22 8.69
C ALA A 268 -12.85 -21.98 9.57
N VAL A 269 -13.04 -22.13 10.88
CA VAL A 269 -12.72 -21.04 11.81
C VAL A 269 -11.21 -20.93 12.02
N LEU A 270 -10.52 -22.03 12.20
CA LEU A 270 -9.08 -22.04 12.48
C LEU A 270 -8.25 -21.55 11.29
N ASN A 271 -8.62 -21.87 10.06
CA ASN A 271 -7.93 -21.39 8.87
C ASN A 271 -8.38 -19.99 8.44
N GLY A 272 -9.35 -19.38 9.12
CA GLY A 272 -9.81 -18.02 8.91
C GLY A 272 -10.91 -17.85 7.85
N TYR A 273 -11.35 -18.93 7.21
CA TYR A 273 -12.41 -18.85 6.19
C TYR A 273 -13.71 -18.26 6.73
N ALA A 274 -14.15 -18.71 7.90
CA ALA A 274 -15.36 -18.19 8.54
C ALA A 274 -15.28 -16.69 8.78
N GLY A 275 -14.13 -16.19 9.24
CA GLY A 275 -13.90 -14.76 9.46
C GLY A 275 -13.98 -13.94 8.19
N PHE A 276 -13.44 -14.44 7.08
CA PHE A 276 -13.55 -13.80 5.78
C PHE A 276 -15.00 -13.80 5.26
N ALA A 277 -15.68 -14.93 5.39
CA ALA A 277 -17.07 -15.08 4.92
C ALA A 277 -18.06 -14.20 5.70
N GLU A 278 -17.86 -14.05 7.01
CA GLU A 278 -18.68 -13.15 7.83
C GLU A 278 -18.32 -11.67 7.66
N GLY A 279 -17.09 -11.35 7.21
CA GLY A 279 -16.66 -9.98 6.94
C GLY A 279 -16.57 -9.07 8.17
N SER A 280 -16.63 -9.65 9.39
CA SER A 280 -16.65 -8.88 10.63
C SER A 280 -15.26 -8.59 11.20
N SER A 281 -14.20 -9.20 10.63
CA SER A 281 -12.80 -8.83 10.85
C SER A 281 -12.24 -8.22 9.58
N TYR A 282 -11.78 -6.98 9.68
CA TYR A 282 -11.31 -6.23 8.51
C TYR A 282 -10.27 -5.17 8.89
N GLN A 283 -9.59 -4.68 7.89
CA GLN A 283 -8.81 -3.45 7.93
C GLN A 283 -9.31 -2.49 6.86
N GLN A 284 -9.60 -1.26 7.28
CA GLN A 284 -9.95 -0.14 6.42
C GLN A 284 -8.83 0.88 6.48
N ASP A 285 -8.21 1.21 5.35
CA ASP A 285 -7.22 2.28 5.20
C ASP A 285 -7.79 3.42 4.35
N ASP A 286 -7.97 4.59 4.96
CA ASP A 286 -8.36 5.84 4.29
C ASP A 286 -7.16 6.76 4.24
N LYS A 287 -6.65 7.05 3.03
CA LYS A 287 -5.53 7.97 2.84
C LYS A 287 -5.98 9.19 2.05
N PHE A 288 -5.60 10.36 2.54
CA PHE A 288 -5.80 11.63 1.84
C PHE A 288 -4.44 12.33 1.72
N THR A 289 -4.10 12.76 0.52
CA THR A 289 -2.89 13.55 0.25
C THR A 289 -3.26 14.77 -0.59
N MET A 290 -2.83 15.93 -0.14
CA MET A 290 -2.91 17.19 -0.87
C MET A 290 -1.50 17.75 -1.04
N LYS A 291 -1.13 18.10 -2.26
CA LYS A 291 0.10 18.84 -2.56
C LYS A 291 -0.27 20.13 -3.30
N HIS A 292 0.32 21.22 -2.89
CA HIS A 292 0.13 22.50 -3.55
C HIS A 292 1.48 23.19 -3.68
N LYS A 293 1.84 23.57 -4.89
CA LYS A 293 3.04 24.35 -5.20
C LYS A 293 2.65 25.64 -5.92
N LEU A 294 3.08 26.75 -5.36
CA LEU A 294 3.00 28.07 -5.97
C LEU A 294 4.41 28.51 -6.36
N GLY A 295 4.59 28.96 -7.56
CA GLY A 295 5.86 29.44 -8.07
C GLY A 295 5.74 30.84 -8.66
N ILE A 296 6.85 31.58 -8.59
CA ILE A 296 7.01 32.91 -9.20
C ILE A 296 8.33 32.92 -9.97
N GLU A 297 8.30 33.48 -11.18
CA GLU A 297 9.49 33.74 -12.00
C GLU A 297 9.49 35.18 -12.41
N ILE A 298 10.63 35.84 -12.22
CA ILE A 298 10.85 37.26 -12.50
C ILE A 298 12.09 37.40 -13.39
N ASP A 299 11.90 37.84 -14.64
CA ASP A 299 12.99 38.21 -15.53
C ASP A 299 13.39 39.68 -15.20
N VAL A 300 14.32 39.84 -14.24
CA VAL A 300 14.80 41.14 -13.77
C VAL A 300 15.50 41.88 -14.88
N VAL A 301 16.33 41.17 -15.65
CA VAL A 301 16.95 41.64 -16.91
C VAL A 301 16.74 40.53 -17.93
N LYS A 302 16.00 40.83 -18.99
CA LYS A 302 15.66 39.86 -20.03
C LYS A 302 16.90 39.11 -20.52
N ASP A 303 16.82 37.77 -20.52
CA ASP A 303 17.87 36.85 -20.99
C ASP A 303 19.22 36.96 -20.23
N VAL A 304 19.30 37.72 -19.10
CA VAL A 304 20.51 37.93 -18.32
C VAL A 304 20.33 37.57 -16.85
N LEU A 305 19.29 38.06 -16.18
CA LEU A 305 19.06 37.83 -14.75
C LEU A 305 17.62 37.42 -14.51
N LYS A 306 17.45 36.20 -14.03
CA LYS A 306 16.16 35.62 -13.64
C LYS A 306 16.18 35.31 -12.15
N ILE A 307 15.13 35.65 -11.45
CA ILE A 307 14.88 35.21 -10.05
C ILE A 307 13.66 34.30 -10.04
N SER A 308 13.77 33.16 -9.41
CA SER A 308 12.68 32.22 -9.26
C SER A 308 12.49 31.89 -7.78
N GLY A 309 11.24 31.68 -7.39
CA GLY A 309 10.90 31.22 -6.06
C GLY A 309 9.70 30.27 -6.11
N ASP A 310 9.64 29.35 -5.20
CA ASP A 310 8.46 28.50 -5.00
C ASP A 310 8.20 28.22 -3.51
N LEU A 311 6.92 28.03 -3.23
CA LEU A 311 6.41 27.58 -1.93
C LEU A 311 5.55 26.34 -2.16
N SER A 312 5.89 25.24 -1.52
CA SER A 312 5.18 23.97 -1.62
C SER A 312 4.68 23.52 -0.26
N TYR A 313 3.45 23.08 -0.21
CA TYR A 313 2.83 22.51 0.97
C TYR A 313 2.25 21.14 0.65
N LEU A 314 2.58 20.14 1.48
CA LEU A 314 2.00 18.81 1.44
C LEU A 314 1.33 18.54 2.79
N PHE A 315 0.07 18.14 2.70
CA PHE A 315 -0.67 17.55 3.82
C PHE A 315 -1.05 16.12 3.46
N ALA A 316 -0.67 15.16 4.31
CA ALA A 316 -1.09 13.78 4.18
C ALA A 316 -1.72 13.30 5.48
N ARG A 317 -2.86 12.63 5.35
CA ARG A 317 -3.56 11.97 6.44
C ARG A 317 -3.77 10.51 6.09
N ASN A 318 -3.38 9.62 6.99
CA ASN A 318 -3.69 8.20 6.95
C ASN A 318 -4.53 7.86 8.17
N LYS A 319 -5.71 7.28 7.93
CA LYS A 319 -6.54 6.66 8.96
C LYS A 319 -6.58 5.17 8.68
N ARG A 320 -6.39 4.38 9.72
CA ARG A 320 -6.60 2.94 9.66
C ARG A 320 -7.55 2.54 10.78
N GLU A 321 -8.58 1.80 10.42
CA GLU A 321 -9.42 1.08 11.34
C GLU A 321 -9.17 -0.41 11.17
N ARG A 322 -8.88 -1.10 12.26
CA ARG A 322 -8.71 -2.55 12.28
C ARG A 322 -9.65 -3.14 13.30
N VAL A 323 -10.46 -4.09 12.83
CA VAL A 323 -11.41 -4.84 13.65
C VAL A 323 -11.02 -6.30 13.61
N THR A 324 -10.91 -6.94 14.78
CA THR A 324 -10.77 -8.39 14.88
C THR A 324 -11.87 -8.92 15.78
N ASN A 325 -12.48 -10.02 15.36
CA ASN A 325 -13.56 -10.68 16.07
C ASN A 325 -13.18 -12.11 16.50
N MET A 326 -13.94 -12.64 17.43
CA MET A 326 -13.95 -14.06 17.80
C MET A 326 -14.94 -14.79 16.89
N TYR A 327 -14.62 -16.03 16.54
CA TYR A 327 -15.46 -16.86 15.70
C TYR A 327 -15.69 -18.20 16.38
N THR A 328 -16.90 -18.72 16.28
CA THR A 328 -17.29 -20.00 16.87
C THR A 328 -17.48 -21.03 15.78
N GLY A 329 -16.72 -22.10 15.83
CA GLY A 329 -16.93 -23.32 15.07
C GLY A 329 -17.50 -24.42 15.96
N TYR A 330 -17.91 -25.52 15.37
CA TYR A 330 -18.48 -26.64 16.11
C TYR A 330 -17.75 -27.92 15.76
N ARG A 331 -17.42 -28.71 16.81
CA ARG A 331 -16.88 -30.07 16.67
C ARG A 331 -17.95 -31.15 16.76
N GLY A 332 -19.16 -30.79 17.07
CA GLY A 332 -20.34 -31.61 17.17
C GLY A 332 -21.56 -30.74 17.36
N PRO A 333 -22.81 -31.23 17.26
CA PRO A 333 -24.03 -30.45 17.33
C PRO A 333 -24.11 -29.51 18.54
N ASP A 334 -23.55 -29.96 19.69
CA ASP A 334 -23.60 -29.24 20.97
C ASP A 334 -22.17 -28.93 21.49
N THR A 335 -21.17 -28.89 20.60
CA THR A 335 -19.76 -28.76 21.02
C THR A 335 -19.14 -27.53 20.34
N PRO A 336 -19.49 -26.29 20.78
CA PRO A 336 -18.89 -25.09 20.26
C PRO A 336 -17.44 -24.98 20.66
N ILE A 337 -16.63 -24.35 19.81
CA ILE A 337 -15.26 -23.96 20.07
C ILE A 337 -15.00 -22.60 19.50
N THR A 338 -14.61 -21.65 20.36
CA THR A 338 -14.34 -20.28 19.94
C THR A 338 -12.84 -20.12 19.69
N VAL A 339 -12.52 -19.57 18.52
CA VAL A 339 -11.15 -19.21 18.16
C VAL A 339 -10.95 -17.74 18.47
N ASN A 340 -9.72 -17.39 18.90
CA ASN A 340 -9.33 -16.06 19.39
C ASN A 340 -9.93 -15.67 20.75
N GLU A 341 -10.46 -16.64 21.51
CA GLU A 341 -11.05 -16.37 22.83
C GLU A 341 -10.03 -15.74 23.81
N SER A 342 -8.78 -16.20 23.77
CA SER A 342 -7.71 -15.68 24.66
C SER A 342 -7.26 -14.25 24.32
N GLN A 343 -7.47 -13.77 23.10
CA GLN A 343 -7.10 -12.42 22.67
C GLN A 343 -8.30 -11.48 22.63
N GLY A 344 -9.52 -12.03 22.62
CA GLY A 344 -10.76 -11.29 22.53
C GLY A 344 -10.97 -10.62 21.17
N SER A 345 -12.09 -9.92 21.04
CA SER A 345 -12.33 -9.02 19.91
C SER A 345 -11.68 -7.67 20.15
N THR A 346 -11.21 -6.99 19.10
CA THR A 346 -10.50 -5.71 19.24
C THR A 346 -10.93 -4.70 18.18
N LEU A 347 -10.90 -3.42 18.56
CA LEU A 347 -10.95 -2.28 17.66
C LEU A 347 -9.67 -1.47 17.84
N GLU A 348 -8.94 -1.25 16.74
CA GLU A 348 -7.74 -0.41 16.70
C GLU A 348 -7.92 0.70 15.67
N ASN A 349 -7.76 1.94 16.10
CA ASN A 349 -7.76 3.10 15.22
C ASN A 349 -6.41 3.79 15.24
N LEU A 350 -5.78 3.85 14.07
CA LEU A 350 -4.56 4.61 13.80
C LEU A 350 -4.92 5.87 13.04
N ARG A 351 -4.40 7.01 13.48
CA ARG A 351 -4.40 8.26 12.74
C ARG A 351 -3.00 8.82 12.64
N GLN A 352 -2.59 9.17 11.43
CA GLN A 352 -1.30 9.77 11.14
C GLN A 352 -1.51 11.02 10.29
N ASP A 353 -0.97 12.14 10.73
CA ASP A 353 -1.00 13.41 10.00
C ASP A 353 0.44 13.85 9.71
N THR A 354 0.72 14.18 8.46
CA THR A 354 2.00 14.72 7.99
C THR A 354 1.77 16.09 7.37
N ASN A 355 2.51 17.08 7.84
CA ASN A 355 2.60 18.41 7.25
C ASN A 355 4.03 18.64 6.78
N TYR A 356 4.21 18.99 5.52
CA TYR A 356 5.50 19.30 4.95
C TYR A 356 5.40 20.62 4.19
N LEU A 357 6.33 21.52 4.48
CA LEU A 357 6.48 22.81 3.82
C LEU A 357 7.88 22.87 3.22
N SER A 358 7.97 23.32 1.98
CA SER A 358 9.24 23.55 1.28
C SER A 358 9.19 24.88 0.56
N SER A 359 10.28 25.63 0.61
CA SER A 359 10.44 26.88 -0.11
C SER A 359 11.83 26.96 -0.74
N ASN A 360 11.88 27.38 -1.99
CA ASN A 360 13.10 27.63 -2.73
C ASN A 360 13.10 29.05 -3.24
N ILE A 361 14.24 29.74 -3.19
CA ILE A 361 14.48 31.02 -3.85
C ILE A 361 15.85 30.94 -4.49
N TYR A 362 15.96 31.20 -5.78
CA TYR A 362 17.22 31.18 -6.49
C TYR A 362 17.26 32.19 -7.63
N GLY A 363 18.49 32.67 -7.88
CA GLY A 363 18.79 33.55 -8.98
C GLY A 363 19.68 32.87 -10.01
N GLU A 364 19.41 33.10 -11.27
CA GLU A 364 20.18 32.65 -12.40
C GLU A 364 20.71 33.87 -13.14
N TYR A 365 22.03 33.96 -13.29
CA TYR A 365 22.70 35.05 -13.99
C TYR A 365 23.51 34.51 -15.18
N THR A 366 23.13 34.95 -16.39
CA THR A 366 23.72 34.52 -17.66
C THR A 366 24.23 35.75 -18.40
N PRO A 367 25.43 36.29 -18.05
CA PRO A 367 25.97 37.47 -18.70
C PRO A 367 26.33 37.18 -20.16
N LYS A 368 26.22 38.19 -21.00
CA LYS A 368 26.68 38.17 -22.38
C LYS A 368 28.20 38.46 -22.42
N LEU A 369 29.01 37.41 -22.65
CA LEU A 369 30.49 37.51 -22.62
C LEU A 369 31.13 37.42 -24.02
N GLY A 370 30.35 37.72 -25.09
CA GLY A 370 30.76 37.52 -26.48
C GLY A 370 30.43 36.11 -26.98
N ASP A 371 30.89 35.80 -28.21
CA ASP A 371 30.47 34.59 -28.93
C ASP A 371 31.23 33.33 -28.48
N ASP A 372 32.43 33.50 -27.96
CA ASP A 372 33.29 32.37 -27.54
C ASP A 372 33.06 31.89 -26.12
N HIS A 373 32.44 32.71 -25.28
CA HIS A 373 32.31 32.42 -23.86
C HIS A 373 30.84 32.29 -23.42
N THR A 374 30.53 31.25 -22.69
CA THR A 374 29.24 31.09 -22.00
C THR A 374 29.50 31.00 -20.52
N LEU A 375 28.74 31.74 -19.71
CA LEU A 375 28.77 31.67 -18.28
C LEU A 375 27.34 31.65 -17.75
N LYS A 376 27.05 30.68 -16.88
CA LYS A 376 25.76 30.60 -16.19
C LYS A 376 26.05 30.39 -14.69
N LEU A 377 25.64 31.33 -13.87
CA LEU A 377 25.74 31.27 -12.41
C LEU A 377 24.36 31.07 -11.83
N LEU A 378 24.25 30.15 -10.89
CA LEU A 378 23.05 29.88 -10.11
C LEU A 378 23.41 29.97 -8.62
N ALA A 379 22.67 30.77 -7.87
CA ALA A 379 22.79 30.84 -6.43
C ALA A 379 21.39 30.80 -5.80
N GLY A 380 21.21 30.07 -4.73
CA GLY A 380 19.91 29.94 -4.13
C GLY A 380 19.93 29.44 -2.69
N TRP A 381 18.75 29.45 -2.14
CA TRP A 381 18.44 29.05 -0.78
C TRP A 381 17.18 28.19 -0.77
N ASN A 382 17.17 27.20 0.13
CA ASN A 382 16.06 26.27 0.29
C ASN A 382 15.76 26.06 1.79
N LEU A 383 14.48 26.00 2.11
CA LEU A 383 13.97 25.67 3.44
C LEU A 383 12.99 24.51 3.33
N GLU A 384 13.08 23.55 4.22
CA GLU A 384 12.11 22.48 4.36
C GLU A 384 11.78 22.24 5.83
N THR A 385 10.51 21.99 6.11
CA THR A 385 10.06 21.56 7.44
C THR A 385 9.06 20.42 7.30
N LYS A 386 9.16 19.43 8.18
CA LYS A 386 8.22 18.30 8.23
C LYS A 386 7.79 18.05 9.66
N LYS A 387 6.48 17.95 9.85
CA LYS A 387 5.86 17.58 11.13
C LYS A 387 5.02 16.34 10.92
N TYR A 388 5.31 15.32 11.70
CA TYR A 388 4.55 14.07 11.69
C TYR A 388 3.99 13.82 13.09
N ARG A 389 2.73 13.41 13.16
CA ARG A 389 2.05 12.99 14.37
C ARG A 389 1.24 11.75 14.09
N GLY A 390 1.39 10.74 14.95
CA GLY A 390 0.65 9.50 14.88
C GLY A 390 0.03 9.18 16.25
N THR A 391 -1.19 8.65 16.23
CA THR A 391 -1.87 8.17 17.42
C THR A 391 -2.57 6.86 17.09
N THR A 392 -2.32 5.83 17.90
CA THR A 392 -3.01 4.54 17.85
C THR A 392 -3.78 4.35 19.14
N ILE A 393 -5.07 4.03 19.03
CA ILE A 393 -5.94 3.68 20.15
C ILE A 393 -6.45 2.27 19.90
N LYS A 394 -6.34 1.39 20.89
CA LYS A 394 -6.85 0.02 20.83
C LYS A 394 -7.71 -0.25 22.05
N ARG A 395 -8.83 -0.92 21.85
CA ARG A 395 -9.70 -1.43 22.92
C ARG A 395 -10.14 -2.84 22.59
N GLU A 396 -10.40 -3.62 23.62
CA GLU A 396 -10.88 -5.01 23.54
C GLU A 396 -12.39 -5.07 23.89
N GLY A 397 -13.03 -6.22 23.59
CA GLY A 397 -14.39 -6.52 23.99
C GLY A 397 -15.45 -5.82 23.15
N LEU A 398 -15.57 -6.13 21.86
CA LEU A 398 -16.68 -5.69 21.00
C LEU A 398 -17.98 -6.36 21.45
N THR A 399 -18.93 -5.59 21.96
CA THR A 399 -20.26 -6.09 22.33
C THR A 399 -21.19 -6.24 21.13
N VAL A 400 -20.95 -5.48 20.05
CA VAL A 400 -21.73 -5.51 18.81
C VAL A 400 -20.76 -5.62 17.62
N PRO A 401 -20.38 -6.84 17.17
CA PRO A 401 -19.40 -7.05 16.10
C PRO A 401 -19.74 -6.34 14.78
N SER A 402 -21.02 -6.20 14.44
CA SER A 402 -21.49 -5.52 13.23
C SER A 402 -21.42 -3.98 13.30
N LYS A 403 -21.14 -3.41 14.47
CA LYS A 403 -21.05 -1.96 14.70
C LYS A 403 -19.85 -1.64 15.61
N PRO A 404 -18.62 -1.83 15.12
CA PRO A 404 -17.43 -1.57 15.92
C PRO A 404 -17.38 -0.10 16.33
N SER A 405 -17.35 0.14 17.63
CA SER A 405 -17.27 1.49 18.20
C SER A 405 -16.67 1.42 19.59
N PHE A 406 -15.75 2.31 19.92
CA PHE A 406 -15.15 2.40 21.25
C PHE A 406 -16.17 2.59 22.38
N GLY A 407 -17.31 3.23 22.07
CA GLY A 407 -18.40 3.42 23.03
C GLY A 407 -19.23 2.14 23.29
N LEU A 408 -19.13 1.12 22.43
CA LEU A 408 -19.82 -0.16 22.52
C LEU A 408 -18.85 -1.30 22.86
N MET A 409 -17.83 -1.03 23.66
CA MET A 409 -16.82 -2.02 24.07
C MET A 409 -16.74 -2.07 25.60
N ASP A 410 -16.63 -3.26 26.14
CA ASP A 410 -16.62 -3.54 27.58
C ASP A 410 -15.26 -4.01 28.11
N GLY A 411 -14.30 -4.32 27.24
CA GLY A 411 -12.98 -4.79 27.60
C GLY A 411 -11.97 -3.67 27.88
N LEU A 412 -10.72 -4.08 28.06
CA LEU A 412 -9.60 -3.20 28.39
C LEU A 412 -9.26 -2.23 27.24
N THR A 413 -8.93 -1.02 27.63
CA THR A 413 -8.33 -0.04 26.71
C THR A 413 -6.82 -0.09 26.90
N SER A 414 -6.08 -0.31 25.81
CA SER A 414 -4.62 -0.18 25.85
C SER A 414 -4.23 1.28 25.95
N ASP A 415 -3.08 1.56 26.55
CA ASP A 415 -2.54 2.91 26.55
C ASP A 415 -2.37 3.41 25.12
N PRO A 416 -2.79 4.66 24.81
CA PRO A 416 -2.60 5.21 23.48
C PRO A 416 -1.13 5.28 23.10
N VAL A 417 -0.78 4.75 21.92
CA VAL A 417 0.57 4.87 21.38
C VAL A 417 0.65 6.16 20.58
N VAL A 418 1.47 7.11 21.06
CA VAL A 418 1.69 8.38 20.38
C VAL A 418 3.09 8.39 19.79
N SER A 419 3.19 8.74 18.51
CA SER A 419 4.44 8.90 17.80
C SER A 419 4.49 10.26 17.11
N GLY A 420 5.68 10.84 17.01
CA GLY A 420 5.82 12.10 16.31
C GLY A 420 7.27 12.51 16.18
N TYR A 421 7.53 13.28 15.14
CA TYR A 421 8.79 13.94 14.93
C TYR A 421 8.59 15.23 14.15
N ASP A 422 9.49 16.18 14.40
CA ASP A 422 9.62 17.41 13.64
C ASP A 422 11.06 17.52 13.17
N TRP A 423 11.25 18.00 11.96
CA TRP A 423 12.57 18.37 11.50
C TRP A 423 12.50 19.56 10.55
N SER A 424 13.59 20.29 10.49
CA SER A 424 13.80 21.39 9.57
C SER A 424 15.15 21.24 8.90
N TYR A 425 15.22 21.73 7.68
CA TYR A 425 16.40 21.67 6.85
C TYR A 425 16.55 22.99 6.10
N VAL A 426 17.76 23.55 6.10
CA VAL A 426 18.08 24.78 5.38
C VAL A 426 19.33 24.52 4.55
N GLY A 427 19.30 24.90 3.30
CA GLY A 427 20.43 24.77 2.40
C GLY A 427 20.69 26.04 1.59
N ALA A 428 21.94 26.42 1.47
CA ALA A 428 22.39 27.42 0.49
C ALA A 428 23.26 26.73 -0.56
N PHE A 429 23.04 27.03 -1.82
CA PHE A 429 23.73 26.40 -2.93
C PHE A 429 24.21 27.40 -3.96
N PHE A 430 25.31 27.04 -4.62
CA PHE A 430 25.87 27.79 -5.73
C PHE A 430 26.34 26.82 -6.80
N ARG A 431 26.13 27.21 -8.09
CA ARG A 431 26.66 26.51 -9.26
C ARG A 431 27.14 27.51 -10.29
N ALA A 432 28.27 27.22 -10.89
CA ALA A 432 28.84 27.94 -12.01
C ALA A 432 29.10 26.98 -13.16
N ASN A 433 28.54 27.26 -14.32
CA ASN A 433 28.80 26.56 -15.57
C ASN A 433 29.52 27.53 -16.52
N TYR A 434 30.68 27.13 -17.01
CA TYR A 434 31.47 27.91 -17.97
C TYR A 434 31.75 27.05 -19.19
N GLY A 435 31.60 27.68 -20.36
CA GLY A 435 31.95 27.09 -21.65
C GLY A 435 32.80 28.02 -22.48
N TYR A 436 33.80 27.46 -23.14
CA TYR A 436 34.65 28.16 -24.11
C TYR A 436 34.53 27.51 -25.48
N GLN A 437 34.05 28.28 -26.46
CA GLN A 437 33.82 27.90 -27.88
C GLN A 437 32.97 26.61 -28.03
N GLY A 438 32.14 26.26 -27.03
CA GLY A 438 31.39 25.01 -27.02
C GLY A 438 32.24 23.71 -26.96
N LYS A 439 33.58 23.86 -26.84
CA LYS A 439 34.55 22.73 -26.82
C LYS A 439 35.00 22.39 -25.42
N TYR A 440 35.22 23.40 -24.58
CA TYR A 440 35.67 23.18 -23.19
C TYR A 440 34.55 23.60 -22.26
N LEU A 441 34.16 22.67 -21.41
CA LEU A 441 33.08 22.85 -20.43
C LEU A 441 33.64 22.61 -19.02
N ALA A 442 33.33 23.52 -18.10
CA ALA A 442 33.66 23.36 -16.69
C ALA A 442 32.43 23.64 -15.84
N GLU A 443 32.20 22.80 -14.83
CA GLU A 443 31.16 22.99 -13.82
C GLU A 443 31.77 22.99 -12.42
N PHE A 444 31.35 23.95 -11.63
CA PHE A 444 31.61 23.99 -10.18
C PHE A 444 30.30 24.09 -9.44
N SER A 445 30.09 23.24 -8.44
CA SER A 445 28.92 23.33 -7.57
C SER A 445 29.34 23.15 -6.11
N CYS A 446 28.72 23.92 -5.22
CA CYS A 446 28.87 23.79 -3.79
C CYS A 446 27.53 24.00 -3.10
N ARG A 447 27.40 23.40 -1.91
CA ARG A 447 26.22 23.50 -1.08
C ARG A 447 26.63 23.46 0.40
N TYR A 448 25.96 24.30 1.18
CA TYR A 448 26.05 24.29 2.64
C TYR A 448 24.68 23.96 3.22
N ASP A 449 24.61 22.99 4.11
CA ASP A 449 23.37 22.46 4.66
C ASP A 449 23.37 22.48 6.18
N GLY A 450 22.26 22.94 6.77
CA GLY A 450 21.94 22.83 8.18
C GLY A 450 20.70 21.94 8.37
N SER A 451 20.74 21.05 9.34
CA SER A 451 19.64 20.15 9.66
C SER A 451 19.42 20.05 11.16
N SER A 452 18.18 20.21 11.60
CA SER A 452 17.80 20.01 13.01
C SER A 452 17.88 18.55 13.49
N LYS A 453 18.21 17.61 12.60
CA LYS A 453 18.42 16.19 12.96
C LYS A 453 19.79 15.92 13.55
N PHE A 454 20.72 16.84 13.39
CA PHE A 454 22.06 16.74 13.98
C PHE A 454 22.08 17.57 15.28
N PRO A 455 22.59 17.03 16.40
CA PRO A 455 22.75 17.80 17.62
C PRO A 455 23.74 18.95 17.39
N GLU A 456 23.52 20.07 18.08
CA GLU A 456 24.55 21.10 18.24
C GLU A 456 25.70 20.50 19.08
N ASN A 457 26.93 20.57 18.57
CA ASN A 457 28.14 20.12 19.29
C ASN A 457 28.46 21.10 20.40
#